data_c4a35f509b3f30ab8cc9aa595465b285
#
_entry.id   c4a35f509b3f30ab8cc9aa595465b285
#
_cell.length_a   1.000
_cell.length_b   1.000
_cell.length_c   1.000
_cell.angle_alpha   90.00
_cell.angle_beta   90.00
_cell.angle_gamma   90.00
#
_symmetry.space_group_name_H-M   'P 1'
#
loop_
_entity.id
_entity.type
_entity.pdbx_description
1 polymer ?
#
loop_
_entity_poly.entity_id
_entity_poly.type
_entity_poly.pdbx_seq_one_letter_code
_entity_poly.pdbx_strand_id
1 'polypeptide(L)'
;MKTTNVIERLSLFLLALVLTMPTWAQGGSGNESETITIASKEDWKAFCNRVNSGQTTLNAKLTKDVDLGEEIVMAGTADPSYYNFFYYTGTFDGQGHTLKFNWNRSDKGNLAPFWCVKDATIRNLRTQGKITTKGFGLSGLIREANGTTTITGCASDVEITGAVWGRHPKRRAWFSL
;
A
#
# COMPACT_ATOMS: atom_id res chain seq x y z
N MET A 1 55.81 22.24 33.37
CA MET A 1 55.23 21.47 32.27
C MET A 1 53.76 21.33 32.52
N LYS A 2 52.96 21.95 31.64
CA LYS A 2 51.50 21.99 31.78
C LYS A 2 50.86 20.76 31.10
N THR A 3 50.30 19.83 31.89
CA THR A 3 49.43 18.78 31.41
C THR A 3 48.03 19.36 31.26
N THR A 4 47.73 19.97 30.14
CA THR A 4 46.40 20.48 29.82
C THR A 4 45.62 19.38 29.16
N ASN A 5 44.73 18.74 29.91
CA ASN A 5 43.31 18.53 29.62
C ASN A 5 42.95 17.94 28.25
N VAL A 6 43.30 16.69 28.06
CA VAL A 6 42.73 15.83 27.01
C VAL A 6 41.27 15.50 27.36
N ILE A 7 40.92 15.50 28.65
CA ILE A 7 39.58 15.17 29.16
C ILE A 7 38.53 16.24 28.83
N GLU A 8 38.93 17.52 28.85
CA GLU A 8 37.98 18.63 28.50
C GLU A 8 37.63 18.67 27.00
N ARG A 9 38.54 18.22 26.14
CA ARG A 9 38.23 18.17 24.70
C ARG A 9 37.37 16.96 24.30
N LEU A 10 37.39 15.86 25.06
CA LEU A 10 36.51 14.72 24.84
C LEU A 10 35.06 15.03 25.27
N SER A 11 34.86 15.81 26.33
CA SER A 11 33.51 16.15 26.80
C SER A 11 32.74 17.08 25.84
N LEU A 12 33.46 17.99 25.15
CA LEU A 12 32.87 18.88 24.15
C LEU A 12 32.49 18.15 22.86
N PHE A 13 33.20 17.08 22.46
CA PHE A 13 32.82 16.26 21.31
C PHE A 13 31.62 15.34 21.59
N LEU A 14 31.46 14.86 22.82
CA LEU A 14 30.28 14.05 23.19
C LEU A 14 28.99 14.88 23.26
N LEU A 15 29.10 16.18 23.61
CA LEU A 15 27.92 17.06 23.68
C LEU A 15 27.42 17.47 22.29
N ALA A 16 28.30 17.52 21.29
CA ALA A 16 27.93 17.87 19.92
C ALA A 16 27.22 16.71 19.17
N LEU A 17 27.41 15.46 19.60
CA LEU A 17 26.81 14.27 18.96
C LEU A 17 25.35 14.05 19.37
N VAL A 18 24.90 14.67 20.47
CA VAL A 18 23.52 14.52 20.97
C VAL A 18 22.55 15.46 20.26
N LEU A 19 23.04 16.50 19.55
CA LEU A 19 22.20 17.52 18.90
C LEU A 19 21.84 17.22 17.45
N THR A 20 22.27 16.08 16.89
CA THR A 20 21.91 15.67 15.53
C THR A 20 21.07 14.39 15.48
N MET A 21 20.31 14.12 16.53
CA MET A 21 19.26 13.08 16.42
C MET A 21 18.20 13.62 15.47
N PRO A 22 17.90 12.91 14.38
CA PRO A 22 16.81 13.32 13.51
C PRO A 22 15.50 13.32 14.32
N THR A 23 14.73 14.37 14.20
CA THR A 23 13.49 14.68 14.95
C THR A 23 12.35 13.66 14.79
N TRP A 24 12.59 12.53 14.17
CA TRP A 24 11.60 11.45 14.06
C TRP A 24 11.48 10.56 15.32
N ALA A 25 12.29 10.78 16.36
CA ALA A 25 12.25 10.04 17.64
C ALA A 25 11.42 10.71 18.73
N GLN A 26 10.80 11.87 18.50
CA GLN A 26 9.86 12.45 19.46
C GLN A 26 8.44 11.97 19.17
N GLY A 27 8.04 10.92 19.89
CA GLY A 27 6.67 10.46 19.95
C GLY A 27 5.75 11.55 20.46
N GLY A 28 5.20 12.35 19.57
CA GLY A 28 4.05 13.19 19.87
C GLY A 28 2.83 12.31 20.06
N SER A 29 2.32 12.22 21.27
CA SER A 29 1.00 11.67 21.57
C SER A 29 -0.06 12.62 21.05
N GLY A 30 -0.34 12.52 19.77
CA GLY A 30 -1.49 13.13 19.12
C GLY A 30 -2.00 12.14 18.09
N ASN A 31 -3.28 11.79 18.17
CA ASN A 31 -3.99 10.88 17.27
C ASN A 31 -4.12 11.41 15.83
N GLU A 32 -3.06 11.97 15.25
CA GLU A 32 -2.99 12.12 13.81
C GLU A 32 -2.56 10.77 13.23
N SER A 33 -3.48 10.08 12.62
CA SER A 33 -3.21 8.84 11.86
C SER A 33 -2.07 9.12 10.89
N GLU A 34 -0.93 8.47 11.11
CA GLU A 34 0.26 8.61 10.26
C GLU A 34 -0.14 8.42 8.81
N THR A 35 0.20 9.39 7.95
CA THR A 35 -0.05 9.28 6.51
C THR A 35 1.24 8.88 5.80
N ILE A 36 1.25 7.68 5.22
CA ILE A 36 2.38 7.16 4.47
C ILE A 36 2.41 7.79 3.08
N THR A 37 3.58 8.29 2.69
CA THR A 37 3.83 8.75 1.33
C THR A 37 4.38 7.63 0.48
N ILE A 38 3.77 7.40 -0.68
CA ILE A 38 4.15 6.35 -1.64
C ILE A 38 4.57 7.03 -2.95
N ALA A 39 5.85 6.90 -3.29
CA ALA A 39 6.45 7.45 -4.49
C ALA A 39 7.20 6.39 -5.33
N SER A 40 7.26 5.15 -4.85
CA SER A 40 7.99 4.05 -5.48
C SER A 40 7.28 2.72 -5.24
N LYS A 41 7.71 1.70 -5.96
CA LYS A 41 7.28 0.31 -5.75
C LYS A 41 7.65 -0.18 -4.34
N GLU A 42 8.80 0.21 -3.85
CA GLU A 42 9.30 -0.15 -2.52
C GLU A 42 8.42 0.45 -1.42
N ASP A 43 7.97 1.70 -1.58
CA ASP A 43 7.03 2.33 -0.65
C ASP A 43 5.68 1.62 -0.66
N TRP A 44 5.18 1.23 -1.84
CA TRP A 44 3.96 0.42 -1.95
C TRP A 44 4.09 -0.90 -1.21
N LYS A 45 5.23 -1.61 -1.39
CA LYS A 45 5.52 -2.86 -0.68
C LYS A 45 5.57 -2.66 0.83
N ALA A 46 6.23 -1.60 1.29
CA ALA A 46 6.31 -1.27 2.71
C ALA A 46 4.92 -1.00 3.29
N PHE A 47 4.09 -0.23 2.60
CA PHE A 47 2.69 0.02 2.97
C PHE A 47 1.89 -1.30 3.06
N CYS A 48 1.92 -2.13 2.02
CA CYS A 48 1.22 -3.41 2.02
C CYS A 48 1.70 -4.33 3.15
N ASN A 49 2.99 -4.41 3.41
CA ASN A 49 3.54 -5.22 4.49
C ASN A 49 3.05 -4.75 5.86
N ARG A 50 2.99 -3.44 6.10
CA ARG A 50 2.46 -2.87 7.35
C ARG A 50 0.98 -3.20 7.52
N VAL A 51 0.16 -3.01 6.48
CA VAL A 51 -1.26 -3.38 6.50
C VAL A 51 -1.44 -4.87 6.77
N ASN A 52 -0.70 -5.71 6.06
CA ASN A 52 -0.77 -7.17 6.16
C ASN A 52 -0.17 -7.73 7.46
N SER A 53 0.51 -6.90 8.25
CA SER A 53 0.99 -7.21 9.60
C SER A 53 0.09 -6.64 10.70
N GLY A 54 -1.12 -6.15 10.35
CA GLY A 54 -2.13 -5.70 11.30
C GLY A 54 -2.23 -4.18 11.49
N GLN A 55 -1.38 -3.36 10.83
CA GLN A 55 -1.53 -1.90 10.85
C GLN A 55 -2.57 -1.45 9.82
N THR A 56 -3.79 -1.90 9.97
CA THR A 56 -4.85 -1.80 8.95
C THR A 56 -5.42 -0.39 8.80
N THR A 57 -5.24 0.49 9.79
CA THR A 57 -5.81 1.85 9.83
C THR A 57 -4.90 2.92 9.22
N LEU A 58 -3.74 2.53 8.68
CA LEU A 58 -2.79 3.46 8.10
C LEU A 58 -3.43 4.31 6.99
N ASN A 59 -3.22 5.61 7.02
CA ASN A 59 -3.51 6.45 5.88
C ASN A 59 -2.32 6.45 4.92
N ALA A 60 -2.59 6.51 3.62
CA ALA A 60 -1.55 6.56 2.61
C ALA A 60 -1.93 7.45 1.43
N LYS A 61 -0.92 7.99 0.74
CA LYS A 61 -1.12 8.77 -0.48
C LYS A 61 -0.04 8.45 -1.51
N LEU A 62 -0.44 8.41 -2.79
CA LEU A 62 0.54 8.45 -3.87
C LEU A 62 1.01 9.90 -4.05
N THR A 63 2.26 10.07 -4.43
CA THR A 63 2.83 11.37 -4.84
C THR A 63 3.44 11.34 -6.23
N LYS A 64 3.44 10.17 -6.85
CA LYS A 64 3.86 9.90 -8.24
C LYS A 64 3.11 8.70 -8.78
N ASP A 65 3.13 8.53 -10.08
CA ASP A 65 2.79 7.26 -10.71
C ASP A 65 3.77 6.18 -10.23
N VAL A 66 3.24 5.02 -9.85
CA VAL A 66 4.02 3.89 -9.33
C VAL A 66 3.81 2.68 -10.22
N ASP A 67 4.92 2.12 -10.72
CA ASP A 67 4.89 0.88 -11.50
C ASP A 67 5.39 -0.29 -10.64
N LEU A 68 4.50 -1.22 -10.36
CA LEU A 68 4.78 -2.45 -9.60
C LEU A 68 5.42 -3.54 -10.47
N GLY A 69 5.36 -3.40 -11.79
CA GLY A 69 5.81 -4.41 -12.74
C GLY A 69 5.03 -5.72 -12.59
N GLU A 70 5.75 -6.83 -12.52
CA GLU A 70 5.17 -8.18 -12.43
C GLU A 70 5.01 -8.68 -10.99
N GLU A 71 5.53 -7.94 -10.02
CA GLU A 71 5.49 -8.35 -8.62
C GLU A 71 4.11 -8.13 -8.03
N ILE A 72 3.50 -9.23 -7.55
CA ILE A 72 2.17 -9.20 -6.95
C ILE A 72 2.28 -8.80 -5.48
N VAL A 73 1.92 -7.56 -5.20
CA VAL A 73 1.87 -7.01 -3.84
C VAL A 73 0.54 -6.32 -3.63
N MET A 74 -0.23 -6.80 -2.67
CA MET A 74 -1.61 -6.39 -2.43
C MET A 74 -1.77 -5.90 -0.99
N ALA A 75 -2.56 -4.84 -0.80
CA ALA A 75 -2.96 -4.37 0.52
C ALA A 75 -4.20 -5.14 1.01
N GLY A 76 -4.16 -5.57 2.26
CA GLY A 76 -5.12 -6.48 2.84
C GLY A 76 -4.78 -7.94 2.51
N THR A 77 -5.07 -8.83 3.43
CA THR A 77 -4.81 -10.26 3.25
C THR A 77 -5.82 -11.09 4.02
N ALA A 78 -6.04 -12.32 3.54
CA ALA A 78 -6.68 -13.37 4.31
C ALA A 78 -5.73 -14.56 4.38
N ASP A 79 -5.48 -15.03 5.57
CA ASP A 79 -4.89 -16.34 5.80
C ASP A 79 -6.01 -17.33 6.11
N PRO A 80 -6.40 -18.17 5.13
CA PRO A 80 -7.47 -19.15 5.34
C PRO A 80 -7.13 -20.18 6.42
N SER A 81 -5.84 -20.39 6.70
CA SER A 81 -5.38 -21.39 7.66
C SER A 81 -5.59 -20.95 9.11
N TYR A 82 -5.67 -19.65 9.35
CA TYR A 82 -5.78 -19.08 10.69
C TYR A 82 -7.02 -18.22 10.89
N TYR A 83 -7.90 -18.08 9.87
CA TYR A 83 -9.04 -17.14 9.89
C TYR A 83 -8.61 -15.68 10.17
N ASN A 84 -7.38 -15.34 9.89
CA ASN A 84 -6.85 -13.99 10.06
C ASN A 84 -7.08 -13.19 8.77
N PHE A 85 -7.98 -12.22 8.89
CA PHE A 85 -8.26 -11.27 7.81
C PHE A 85 -7.74 -9.89 8.23
N PHE A 86 -6.79 -9.37 7.50
CA PHE A 86 -6.33 -8.01 7.66
C PHE A 86 -7.00 -7.13 6.60
N TYR A 87 -8.22 -6.69 6.88
CA TYR A 87 -8.91 -5.72 6.02
C TYR A 87 -8.23 -4.36 6.16
N TYR A 88 -7.87 -3.77 5.04
CA TYR A 88 -7.45 -2.37 5.06
C TYR A 88 -8.65 -1.48 5.43
N THR A 89 -8.48 -0.61 6.43
CA THR A 89 -9.56 0.22 6.99
C THR A 89 -9.22 1.72 6.97
N GLY A 90 -8.06 2.10 6.43
CA GLY A 90 -7.60 3.48 6.37
C GLY A 90 -8.12 4.26 5.16
N THR A 91 -7.59 5.46 5.00
CA THR A 91 -7.80 6.29 3.82
C THR A 91 -6.61 6.18 2.88
N PHE A 92 -6.87 5.81 1.63
CA PHE A 92 -5.88 5.83 0.55
C PHE A 92 -6.25 6.90 -0.47
N ASP A 93 -5.35 7.88 -0.66
CA ASP A 93 -5.52 8.94 -1.64
C ASP A 93 -4.51 8.78 -2.79
N GLY A 94 -4.99 8.41 -3.96
CA GLY A 94 -4.17 8.31 -5.16
C GLY A 94 -3.70 9.65 -5.72
N GLN A 95 -4.27 10.77 -5.28
CA GLN A 95 -3.98 12.13 -5.75
C GLN A 95 -4.00 12.30 -7.28
N GLY A 96 -4.78 11.48 -7.96
CA GLY A 96 -4.85 11.43 -9.43
C GLY A 96 -3.72 10.65 -10.10
N HIS A 97 -2.79 10.11 -9.32
CA HIS A 97 -1.71 9.27 -9.82
C HIS A 97 -2.16 7.84 -10.15
N THR A 98 -1.31 7.16 -10.93
CA THR A 98 -1.59 5.84 -11.45
C THR A 98 -0.73 4.77 -10.77
N LEU A 99 -1.36 3.70 -10.33
CA LEU A 99 -0.70 2.45 -9.93
C LEU A 99 -0.74 1.50 -11.12
N LYS A 100 0.44 1.15 -11.67
CA LYS A 100 0.59 0.27 -12.84
C LYS A 100 1.08 -1.10 -12.41
N PHE A 101 0.61 -2.15 -13.09
CA PHE A 101 1.05 -3.52 -12.83
C PHE A 101 0.77 -4.45 -14.00
N ASN A 102 1.56 -5.53 -14.08
CA ASN A 102 1.46 -6.52 -15.16
C ASN A 102 1.57 -7.94 -14.57
N TRP A 103 0.51 -8.35 -13.90
CA TRP A 103 0.51 -9.59 -13.12
C TRP A 103 0.13 -10.81 -13.96
N ASN A 104 1.04 -11.76 -14.03
CA ASN A 104 0.85 -13.01 -14.77
C ASN A 104 1.10 -14.20 -13.83
N ARG A 105 0.04 -14.89 -13.45
CA ARG A 105 0.10 -16.06 -12.57
C ARG A 105 -0.85 -17.14 -13.05
N SER A 106 -0.31 -18.32 -13.35
CA SER A 106 -1.12 -19.43 -13.85
C SER A 106 -1.95 -20.13 -12.77
N ASP A 107 -1.59 -20.00 -11.51
CA ASP A 107 -2.02 -20.83 -10.38
C ASP A 107 -2.84 -20.09 -9.32
N LYS A 108 -2.93 -18.75 -9.38
CA LYS A 108 -3.56 -17.94 -8.32
C LYS A 108 -4.69 -17.07 -8.87
N GLY A 109 -5.79 -17.11 -8.16
CA GLY A 109 -6.86 -16.11 -8.24
C GLY A 109 -6.74 -15.08 -7.12
N ASN A 110 -7.81 -14.33 -6.92
CA ASN A 110 -7.95 -13.31 -5.88
C ASN A 110 -6.87 -12.22 -5.97
N LEU A 111 -6.75 -11.60 -7.15
CA LEU A 111 -5.74 -10.59 -7.44
C LEU A 111 -6.40 -9.22 -7.61
N ALA A 112 -5.97 -8.24 -6.81
CA ALA A 112 -6.29 -6.83 -6.91
C ALA A 112 -5.27 -6.02 -6.10
N PRO A 113 -4.99 -4.75 -6.42
CA PRO A 113 -4.15 -3.88 -5.58
C PRO A 113 -4.59 -3.84 -4.12
N PHE A 114 -5.90 -3.72 -3.88
CA PHE A 114 -6.50 -3.90 -2.57
C PHE A 114 -7.24 -5.25 -2.55
N TRP A 115 -6.67 -6.23 -1.84
CA TRP A 115 -7.25 -7.56 -1.79
C TRP A 115 -8.55 -7.58 -1.00
N CYS A 116 -8.56 -6.97 0.21
CA CYS A 116 -9.78 -6.74 0.99
C CYS A 116 -9.72 -5.43 1.77
N VAL A 117 -10.84 -4.74 1.77
CA VAL A 117 -11.03 -3.48 2.50
C VAL A 117 -12.31 -3.54 3.31
N LYS A 118 -12.37 -2.80 4.41
CA LYS A 118 -13.57 -2.69 5.25
C LYS A 118 -13.63 -1.30 5.86
N ASP A 119 -14.76 -0.63 5.74
CA ASP A 119 -14.97 0.73 6.28
C ASP A 119 -13.86 1.72 5.85
N ALA A 120 -13.26 1.50 4.69
CA ALA A 120 -12.13 2.25 4.16
C ALA A 120 -12.57 3.34 3.19
N THR A 121 -11.67 4.30 2.95
CA THR A 121 -11.83 5.28 1.89
C THR A 121 -10.72 5.12 0.85
N ILE A 122 -11.07 4.83 -0.39
CA ILE A 122 -10.14 4.79 -1.53
C ILE A 122 -10.56 5.90 -2.50
N ARG A 123 -9.67 6.87 -2.73
CA ARG A 123 -10.04 8.02 -3.55
C ARG A 123 -8.95 8.44 -4.53
N ASN A 124 -9.36 9.08 -5.62
CA ASN A 124 -8.50 9.72 -6.61
C ASN A 124 -7.38 8.80 -7.14
N LEU A 125 -7.61 7.49 -7.21
CA LEU A 125 -6.62 6.51 -7.65
C LEU A 125 -6.95 6.01 -9.04
N ARG A 126 -5.94 6.00 -9.90
CA ARG A 126 -6.00 5.31 -11.19
C ARG A 126 -5.23 4.01 -11.11
N THR A 127 -5.76 2.96 -11.73
CA THR A 127 -5.03 1.70 -11.92
C THR A 127 -4.95 1.37 -13.40
N GLN A 128 -3.82 0.83 -13.84
CA GLN A 128 -3.58 0.49 -15.24
C GLN A 128 -2.73 -0.76 -15.37
N GLY A 129 -2.98 -1.55 -16.42
CA GLY A 129 -2.12 -2.68 -16.76
C GLY A 129 -2.89 -3.94 -17.05
N LYS A 130 -2.39 -5.08 -16.54
CA LYS A 130 -2.93 -6.39 -16.89
C LYS A 130 -2.88 -7.37 -15.75
N ILE A 131 -3.93 -8.19 -15.63
CA ILE A 131 -3.96 -9.40 -14.81
C ILE A 131 -4.26 -10.59 -15.70
N THR A 132 -3.35 -11.56 -15.75
CA THR A 132 -3.54 -12.82 -16.48
C THR A 132 -3.39 -13.99 -15.52
N THR A 133 -4.42 -14.84 -15.42
CA THR A 133 -4.40 -16.04 -14.56
C THR A 133 -5.46 -17.04 -15.02
N LYS A 134 -5.36 -18.27 -14.52
CA LYS A 134 -6.45 -19.28 -14.61
C LYS A 134 -7.38 -19.21 -13.39
N GLY A 135 -7.05 -18.41 -12.38
CA GLY A 135 -7.85 -18.20 -11.19
C GLY A 135 -9.02 -17.25 -11.39
N PHE A 136 -9.80 -17.06 -10.37
CA PHE A 136 -10.98 -16.18 -10.31
C PHE A 136 -10.84 -15.16 -9.17
N GLY A 137 -11.81 -14.25 -9.02
CA GLY A 137 -11.76 -13.20 -7.99
C GLY A 137 -10.78 -12.09 -8.34
N LEU A 138 -10.86 -11.56 -9.56
CA LEU A 138 -9.92 -10.59 -10.09
C LEU A 138 -10.56 -9.21 -10.17
N SER A 139 -9.81 -8.19 -9.80
CA SER A 139 -10.24 -6.80 -9.93
C SER A 139 -9.06 -5.88 -10.22
N GLY A 140 -9.30 -4.84 -11.00
CA GLY A 140 -8.31 -3.81 -11.27
C GLY A 140 -8.07 -2.86 -10.10
N LEU A 141 -8.93 -2.84 -9.08
CA LEU A 141 -8.80 -1.93 -7.94
C LEU A 141 -8.97 -2.65 -6.59
N ILE A 142 -10.18 -3.12 -6.29
CA ILE A 142 -10.53 -3.79 -5.02
C ILE A 142 -11.20 -5.12 -5.34
N ARG A 143 -10.74 -6.20 -4.72
CA ARG A 143 -11.38 -7.52 -4.87
C ARG A 143 -12.59 -7.68 -3.96
N GLU A 144 -12.47 -7.25 -2.71
CA GLU A 144 -13.53 -7.40 -1.71
C GLU A 144 -13.64 -6.16 -0.85
N ALA A 145 -14.82 -5.57 -0.83
CA ALA A 145 -15.15 -4.40 -0.02
C ALA A 145 -16.28 -4.75 0.94
N ASN A 146 -16.06 -4.52 2.23
CA ASN A 146 -16.99 -4.77 3.32
C ASN A 146 -17.34 -3.48 4.07
N GLY A 147 -18.42 -3.53 4.85
CA GLY A 147 -18.88 -2.42 5.66
C GLY A 147 -19.24 -1.19 4.82
N THR A 148 -19.00 0.00 5.36
CA THR A 148 -19.24 1.29 4.69
C THR A 148 -17.94 1.76 4.03
N THR A 149 -17.53 1.08 2.93
CA THR A 149 -16.35 1.48 2.16
C THR A 149 -16.72 2.52 1.11
N THR A 150 -15.97 3.61 1.07
CA THR A 150 -16.14 4.72 0.13
C THR A 150 -15.10 4.64 -0.98
N ILE A 151 -15.55 4.64 -2.26
CA ILE A 151 -14.70 4.70 -3.44
C ILE A 151 -15.13 5.92 -4.25
N THR A 152 -14.23 6.89 -4.44
CA THR A 152 -14.57 8.13 -5.14
C THR A 152 -13.41 8.65 -6.00
N GLY A 153 -13.71 9.18 -7.19
CA GLY A 153 -12.69 9.70 -8.10
C GLY A 153 -11.67 8.66 -8.59
N CYS A 154 -12.01 7.38 -8.53
CA CYS A 154 -11.13 6.27 -8.95
C CYS A 154 -11.46 5.85 -10.39
N ALA A 155 -10.44 5.40 -11.12
CA ALA A 155 -10.58 4.83 -12.46
C ALA A 155 -9.67 3.59 -12.59
N SER A 156 -10.16 2.57 -13.33
CA SER A 156 -9.37 1.36 -13.61
C SER A 156 -9.37 1.04 -15.10
N ASP A 157 -8.18 1.03 -15.70
CA ASP A 157 -7.93 0.57 -17.06
C ASP A 157 -7.02 -0.66 -17.02
N VAL A 158 -7.54 -1.73 -16.45
CA VAL A 158 -6.83 -3.01 -16.27
C VAL A 158 -7.46 -4.07 -17.14
N GLU A 159 -6.68 -4.65 -18.05
CA GLU A 159 -7.09 -5.82 -18.82
C GLU A 159 -7.06 -7.05 -17.92
N ILE A 160 -8.21 -7.73 -17.79
CA ILE A 160 -8.32 -8.95 -16.97
C ILE A 160 -8.56 -10.15 -17.86
N THR A 161 -7.69 -11.15 -17.76
CA THR A 161 -7.82 -12.47 -18.37
C THR A 161 -7.76 -13.52 -17.28
N GLY A 162 -8.87 -14.20 -17.00
CA GLY A 162 -8.97 -15.18 -15.94
C GLY A 162 -9.92 -16.33 -16.26
N ALA A 163 -10.10 -17.24 -15.31
CA ALA A 163 -11.15 -18.24 -15.39
C ALA A 163 -12.53 -17.57 -15.31
N VAL A 164 -13.36 -17.84 -16.28
CA VAL A 164 -14.73 -17.34 -16.32
C VAL A 164 -15.65 -18.46 -15.83
N TRP A 165 -16.39 -18.20 -14.78
CA TRP A 165 -17.55 -19.04 -14.46
C TRP A 165 -18.63 -18.78 -15.53
N GLY A 166 -18.80 -19.74 -16.46
CA GLY A 166 -19.78 -19.68 -17.53
C GLY A 166 -19.41 -18.73 -18.67
N ARG A 167 -18.90 -19.30 -19.74
CA ARG A 167 -18.82 -18.81 -21.13
C ARG A 167 -19.04 -17.31 -21.39
N HIS A 168 -18.05 -16.46 -21.09
CA HIS A 168 -17.86 -15.22 -21.85
C HIS A 168 -16.37 -14.82 -21.82
N PRO A 169 -15.69 -14.77 -22.96
CA PRO A 169 -14.34 -14.25 -23.05
C PRO A 169 -14.36 -12.73 -23.06
N LYS A 170 -13.44 -12.14 -22.30
CA LYS A 170 -13.04 -10.73 -22.29
C LYS A 170 -14.12 -9.74 -21.81
N ARG A 171 -14.06 -9.33 -20.55
CA ARG A 171 -14.66 -8.10 -20.08
C ARG A 171 -13.59 -7.06 -19.75
N ARG A 172 -13.61 -5.92 -20.41
CA ARG A 172 -12.99 -4.70 -19.88
C ARG A 172 -13.96 -4.14 -18.84
N ALA A 173 -13.52 -4.06 -17.59
CA ALA A 173 -14.30 -3.39 -16.56
C ALA A 173 -13.94 -1.91 -16.57
N TRP A 174 -14.84 -1.11 -17.13
CA TRP A 174 -14.80 0.34 -17.01
C TRP A 174 -15.67 0.72 -15.81
N PHE A 175 -15.07 1.28 -14.78
CA PHE A 175 -15.78 1.99 -13.73
C PHE A 175 -15.33 3.44 -13.78
N SER A 176 -16.19 4.32 -14.25
CA SER A 176 -16.15 5.76 -13.98
C SER A 176 -17.30 6.06 -13.04
N LEU A 177 -16.97 6.47 -11.83
CA LEU A 177 -17.89 7.07 -10.88
C LEU A 177 -17.48 8.51 -10.64
#